data_e3ded940415a40813b5c8d32cdcda128
#
_entry.id   e3ded940415a40813b5c8d32cdcda128
#
_cell.length_a   1.000
_cell.length_b   1.000
_cell.length_c   1.000
_cell.angle_alpha   90.00
_cell.angle_beta   90.00
_cell.angle_gamma   90.00
#
_symmetry.space_group_name_H-M   'P 1'
#
loop_
_entity.id
_entity.type
_entity.pdbx_description
1 polymer ?
#
loop_
_entity_poly.entity_id
_entity_poly.type
_entity_poly.pdbx_seq_one_letter_code
_entity_poly.pdbx_strand_id
1 'polypeptide(L)'
;MNNNYNKAFTIVCVIAVMLTVPFLGLTDFYSKGEPREAVVAYTMVEHGNWILPINNGGDIPYKPPFFHWCIALFSLLQGHVSEFTSRLPSALALVAMSAGGFVFFAKRKNANMALLATLLSLTAFEVHRAGINCRVDMVNTAFMVGALFLMFRWWERGKHTMPWLPFSA
;
A
#
# COMPACT_ATOMS: atom_id res chain seq x y z
N MET A 1 -23.00 15.19 -5.67
CA MET A 1 -21.54 15.25 -5.70
C MET A 1 -21.12 16.13 -6.86
N ASN A 2 -20.27 17.13 -6.64
CA ASN A 2 -19.96 18.16 -7.65
C ASN A 2 -19.10 17.53 -8.78
N ASN A 3 -19.39 17.87 -10.05
CA ASN A 3 -18.68 17.33 -11.23
C ASN A 3 -17.14 17.49 -11.11
N ASN A 4 -16.70 18.61 -10.52
CA ASN A 4 -15.27 18.87 -10.28
C ASN A 4 -14.65 17.90 -9.28
N TYR A 5 -15.39 17.45 -8.25
CA TYR A 5 -14.89 16.44 -7.30
C TYR A 5 -14.62 15.11 -8.00
N ASN A 6 -15.59 14.63 -8.77
CA ASN A 6 -15.46 13.34 -9.46
C ASN A 6 -14.32 13.36 -10.48
N LYS A 7 -14.19 14.45 -11.26
CA LYS A 7 -13.07 14.63 -12.20
C LYS A 7 -11.72 14.61 -11.48
N ALA A 8 -11.57 15.38 -10.40
CA ALA A 8 -10.32 15.44 -9.65
C ALA A 8 -9.98 14.08 -8.99
N PHE A 9 -10.96 13.39 -8.44
CA PHE A 9 -10.78 12.03 -7.88
C PHE A 9 -10.31 11.04 -8.95
N THR A 10 -10.96 11.03 -10.11
CA THR A 10 -10.56 10.17 -11.24
C THR A 10 -9.13 10.49 -11.70
N ILE A 11 -8.78 11.77 -11.80
CA ILE A 11 -7.42 12.19 -12.17
C ILE A 11 -6.39 11.64 -11.17
N VAL A 12 -6.63 11.77 -9.86
CA VAL A 12 -5.73 11.20 -8.83
C VAL A 12 -5.57 9.70 -9.00
N CYS A 13 -6.66 8.95 -9.13
CA CYS A 13 -6.61 7.50 -9.27
C CYS A 13 -5.88 7.08 -10.56
N VAL A 14 -6.17 7.72 -11.69
CA VAL A 14 -5.51 7.43 -12.97
C VAL A 14 -4.02 7.73 -12.90
N ILE A 15 -3.64 8.89 -12.39
CA ILE A 15 -2.22 9.26 -12.24
C ILE A 15 -1.51 8.30 -11.29
N ALA A 16 -2.10 7.97 -10.13
CA ALA A 16 -1.50 7.06 -9.17
C ALA A 16 -1.25 5.66 -9.79
N VAL A 17 -2.22 5.13 -10.53
CA VAL A 17 -2.08 3.84 -11.23
C VAL A 17 -1.02 3.93 -12.34
N MET A 18 -1.08 4.98 -13.18
CA MET A 18 -0.17 5.14 -14.31
C MET A 18 1.29 5.38 -13.90
N LEU A 19 1.52 6.03 -12.76
CA LEU A 19 2.87 6.25 -12.24
C LEU A 19 3.46 5.01 -11.55
N THR A 20 2.65 4.03 -11.17
CA THR A 20 3.12 2.88 -10.39
C THR A 20 3.01 1.57 -11.16
N VAL A 21 1.81 1.13 -11.49
CA VAL A 21 1.54 -0.24 -11.93
C VAL A 21 2.26 -0.65 -13.21
N PRO A 22 2.34 0.17 -14.29
CA PRO A 22 2.96 -0.25 -15.54
C PRO A 22 4.46 -0.54 -15.44
N PHE A 23 5.13 -0.04 -14.41
CA PHE A 23 6.59 -0.10 -14.27
C PHE A 23 7.07 -1.21 -13.34
N LEU A 24 6.18 -1.91 -12.62
CA LEU A 24 6.56 -2.84 -11.55
C LEU A 24 7.35 -4.06 -12.03
N GLY A 25 7.11 -4.53 -13.25
CA GLY A 25 7.77 -5.70 -13.82
C GLY A 25 8.86 -5.39 -14.85
N LEU A 26 9.19 -4.10 -15.08
CA LEU A 26 10.13 -3.72 -16.15
C LEU A 26 11.61 -3.85 -15.76
N THR A 27 11.91 -3.92 -14.48
CA THR A 27 13.28 -3.98 -13.96
C THR A 27 13.41 -5.10 -12.96
N ASP A 28 14.56 -5.76 -12.98
CA ASP A 28 14.94 -6.73 -11.95
C ASP A 28 14.94 -6.10 -10.55
N PHE A 29 14.99 -6.93 -9.52
CA PHE A 29 15.16 -6.43 -8.16
C PHE A 29 16.48 -5.70 -8.01
N TYR A 30 16.46 -4.41 -7.68
CA TYR A 30 17.67 -3.58 -7.59
C TYR A 30 18.08 -3.28 -6.13
N SER A 31 17.23 -3.54 -5.16
CA SER A 31 17.57 -3.39 -3.73
C SER A 31 17.72 -4.76 -3.06
N LYS A 32 18.69 -4.90 -2.15
CA LYS A 32 18.94 -6.16 -1.42
C LYS A 32 17.72 -6.64 -0.61
N GLY A 33 16.79 -5.77 -0.30
CA GLY A 33 15.59 -6.09 0.46
C GLY A 33 14.48 -6.73 -0.36
N GLU A 34 14.36 -6.38 -1.65
CA GLU A 34 13.27 -6.86 -2.50
C GLU A 34 13.30 -8.38 -2.73
N PRO A 35 14.43 -8.99 -3.18
CA PRO A 35 14.46 -10.43 -3.40
C PRO A 35 14.20 -11.22 -2.13
N ARG A 36 14.61 -10.70 -0.96
CA ARG A 36 14.35 -11.36 0.32
C ARG A 36 12.86 -11.50 0.61
N GLU A 37 12.08 -10.43 0.41
CA GLU A 37 10.62 -10.48 0.61
C GLU A 37 9.93 -11.38 -0.43
N ALA A 38 10.41 -11.36 -1.68
CA ALA A 38 9.90 -12.21 -2.75
C ALA A 38 10.18 -13.70 -2.49
N VAL A 39 11.39 -14.04 -2.01
CA VAL A 39 11.76 -15.43 -1.66
C VAL A 39 10.89 -15.98 -0.54
N VAL A 40 10.58 -15.18 0.48
CA VAL A 40 9.68 -15.62 1.56
C VAL A 40 8.27 -15.93 1.00
N ALA A 41 7.75 -15.10 0.11
CA ALA A 41 6.46 -15.39 -0.53
C ALA A 41 6.53 -16.62 -1.47
N TYR A 42 7.65 -16.80 -2.17
CA TYR A 42 7.89 -17.98 -2.99
C TYR A 42 7.86 -19.27 -2.15
N THR A 43 8.58 -19.31 -1.01
CA THR A 43 8.57 -20.47 -0.12
C THR A 43 7.21 -20.75 0.49
N MET A 44 6.38 -19.71 0.73
CA MET A 44 4.99 -19.90 1.15
C MET A 44 4.16 -20.63 0.10
N VAL A 45 4.30 -20.23 -1.18
CA VAL A 45 3.56 -20.84 -2.30
C VAL A 45 4.05 -22.26 -2.57
N GLU A 46 5.38 -22.47 -2.60
CA GLU A 46 5.99 -23.75 -2.95
C GLU A 46 5.80 -24.82 -1.86
N HIS A 47 5.99 -24.45 -0.59
CA HIS A 47 5.96 -25.40 0.53
C HIS A 47 4.62 -25.38 1.30
N GLY A 48 3.69 -24.51 0.96
CA GLY A 48 2.38 -24.41 1.63
C GLY A 48 2.43 -23.92 3.08
N ASN A 49 3.56 -23.40 3.54
CA ASN A 49 3.73 -22.93 4.92
C ASN A 49 3.44 -21.42 5.02
N TRP A 50 2.20 -21.08 5.30
CA TRP A 50 1.70 -19.70 5.36
C TRP A 50 1.89 -19.04 6.73
N ILE A 51 2.08 -19.83 7.79
CA ILE A 51 2.17 -19.32 9.17
C ILE A 51 3.61 -19.05 9.55
N LEU A 52 4.52 -19.98 9.26
CA LEU A 52 5.96 -19.87 9.52
C LEU A 52 6.74 -20.03 8.21
N PRO A 53 6.68 -19.04 7.32
CA PRO A 53 7.45 -19.12 6.09
C PRO A 53 8.94 -19.15 6.39
N ILE A 54 9.70 -19.68 5.45
CA ILE A 54 11.14 -19.81 5.57
C ILE A 54 11.80 -18.84 4.58
N ASN A 55 12.83 -18.15 5.02
CA ASN A 55 13.70 -17.36 4.16
C ASN A 55 14.76 -18.27 3.51
N ASN A 56 15.46 -17.74 2.52
CA ASN A 56 16.60 -18.43 1.92
C ASN A 56 17.66 -18.76 3.00
N GLY A 57 17.96 -20.06 3.19
CA GLY A 57 18.85 -20.54 4.24
C GLY A 57 18.18 -21.21 5.45
N GLY A 58 16.84 -21.26 5.49
CA GLY A 58 16.10 -21.95 6.55
C GLY A 58 15.71 -21.05 7.73
N ASP A 59 16.07 -19.77 7.69
CA ASP A 59 15.74 -18.83 8.76
C ASP A 59 14.28 -18.37 8.70
N ILE A 60 13.66 -18.18 9.87
CA ILE A 60 12.33 -17.59 9.97
C ILE A 60 12.45 -16.07 9.75
N PRO A 61 11.65 -15.47 8.85
CA PRO A 61 11.65 -14.02 8.66
C PRO A 61 11.17 -13.30 9.92
N TYR A 62 11.88 -12.25 10.30
CA TYR A 62 11.57 -11.44 11.49
C TYR A 62 10.42 -10.43 11.29
N LYS A 63 9.90 -10.31 10.07
CA LYS A 63 8.78 -9.42 9.75
C LYS A 63 7.45 -10.16 9.81
N PRO A 64 6.35 -9.47 10.20
CA PRO A 64 5.02 -10.05 10.15
C PRO A 64 4.65 -10.54 8.74
N PRO A 65 3.97 -11.69 8.60
CA PRO A 65 3.77 -12.36 7.31
C PRO A 65 2.74 -11.68 6.40
N PHE A 66 2.00 -10.67 6.85
CA PHE A 66 0.90 -10.04 6.10
C PHE A 66 1.34 -9.56 4.71
N PHE A 67 2.49 -8.90 4.60
CA PHE A 67 3.00 -8.41 3.30
C PHE A 67 3.32 -9.57 2.35
N HIS A 68 3.92 -10.64 2.87
CA HIS A 68 4.24 -11.84 2.11
C HIS A 68 2.97 -12.59 1.67
N TRP A 69 1.92 -12.60 2.51
CA TRP A 69 0.60 -13.13 2.10
C TRP A 69 0.02 -12.37 0.92
N CYS A 70 0.14 -11.05 0.91
CA CYS A 70 -0.30 -10.25 -0.24
C CYS A 70 0.48 -10.61 -1.51
N ILE A 71 1.81 -10.72 -1.43
CA ILE A 71 2.65 -11.13 -2.57
C ILE A 71 2.25 -12.53 -3.03
N ALA A 72 2.15 -13.50 -2.12
CA ALA A 72 1.80 -14.87 -2.42
C ALA A 72 0.42 -14.97 -3.10
N LEU A 73 -0.57 -14.22 -2.62
CA LEU A 73 -1.91 -14.17 -3.22
C LEU A 73 -1.87 -13.69 -4.68
N PHE A 74 -1.18 -12.59 -4.96
CA PHE A 74 -1.03 -12.09 -6.33
C PHE A 74 -0.20 -13.02 -7.20
N SER A 75 0.79 -13.69 -6.63
CA SER A 75 1.60 -14.68 -7.33
C SER A 75 0.81 -15.93 -7.70
N LEU A 76 -0.10 -16.38 -6.85
CA LEU A 76 -1.04 -17.47 -7.18
C LEU A 76 -1.98 -17.10 -8.33
N LEU A 77 -2.44 -15.85 -8.39
CA LEU A 77 -3.28 -15.37 -9.49
C LEU A 77 -2.52 -15.29 -10.83
N GLN A 78 -1.23 -14.97 -10.79
CA GLN A 78 -0.37 -14.93 -11.97
C GLN A 78 0.21 -16.30 -12.34
N GLY A 79 0.26 -17.24 -11.39
CA GLY A 79 0.84 -18.57 -11.56
C GLY A 79 2.32 -18.69 -11.15
N HIS A 80 2.99 -17.59 -10.85
CA HIS A 80 4.38 -17.57 -10.38
C HIS A 80 4.71 -16.29 -9.60
N VAL A 81 5.77 -16.33 -8.78
CA VAL A 81 6.32 -15.14 -8.12
C VAL A 81 7.20 -14.40 -9.11
N SER A 82 6.96 -13.10 -9.28
CA SER A 82 7.70 -12.21 -10.17
C SER A 82 7.96 -10.87 -9.49
N GLU A 83 8.78 -10.02 -10.10
CA GLU A 83 9.00 -8.63 -9.68
C GLU A 83 7.67 -7.87 -9.64
N PHE A 84 6.82 -8.08 -10.63
CA PHE A 84 5.50 -7.46 -10.71
C PHE A 84 4.62 -7.84 -9.51
N THR A 85 4.42 -9.14 -9.25
CA THR A 85 3.58 -9.62 -8.15
C THR A 85 4.13 -9.22 -6.78
N SER A 86 5.46 -9.17 -6.67
CA SER A 86 6.15 -8.80 -5.42
C SER A 86 6.02 -7.32 -5.08
N ARG A 87 6.00 -6.43 -6.09
CA ARG A 87 5.85 -4.98 -5.90
C ARG A 87 4.39 -4.52 -5.86
N LEU A 88 3.48 -5.31 -6.39
CA LEU A 88 2.06 -4.96 -6.53
C LEU A 88 1.38 -4.56 -5.19
N PRO A 89 1.62 -5.24 -4.05
CA PRO A 89 1.04 -4.82 -2.77
C PRO A 89 1.44 -3.40 -2.36
N SER A 90 2.70 -3.01 -2.58
CA SER A 90 3.19 -1.65 -2.29
C SER A 90 2.54 -0.62 -3.21
N ALA A 91 2.41 -0.91 -4.50
CA ALA A 91 1.76 -0.03 -5.47
C ALA A 91 0.28 0.19 -5.14
N LEU A 92 -0.44 -0.88 -4.82
CA LEU A 92 -1.85 -0.79 -4.42
C LEU A 92 -2.03 0.00 -3.12
N ALA A 93 -1.11 -0.17 -2.15
CA ALA A 93 -1.10 0.62 -0.92
C ALA A 93 -0.92 2.12 -1.20
N LEU A 94 0.00 2.49 -2.11
CA LEU A 94 0.20 3.89 -2.52
C LEU A 94 -1.04 4.45 -3.24
N VAL A 95 -1.64 3.70 -4.15
CA VAL A 95 -2.89 4.10 -4.83
C VAL A 95 -4.02 4.30 -3.82
N ALA A 96 -4.20 3.35 -2.90
CA ALA A 96 -5.23 3.44 -1.86
C ALA A 96 -5.00 4.63 -0.92
N MET A 97 -3.74 4.88 -0.51
CA MET A 97 -3.37 6.02 0.33
C MET A 97 -3.63 7.35 -0.40
N SER A 98 -3.30 7.43 -1.69
CA SER A 98 -3.55 8.61 -2.51
C SER A 98 -5.05 8.89 -2.68
N ALA A 99 -5.85 7.87 -2.98
CA ALA A 99 -7.30 7.99 -3.09
C ALA A 99 -7.95 8.37 -1.74
N GLY A 100 -7.53 7.72 -0.66
CA GLY A 100 -7.98 8.02 0.70
C GLY A 100 -7.61 9.44 1.15
N GLY A 101 -6.38 9.87 0.87
CA GLY A 101 -5.89 11.21 1.13
C GLY A 101 -6.69 12.27 0.39
N PHE A 102 -6.94 12.05 -0.90
CA PHE A 102 -7.81 12.94 -1.67
C PHE A 102 -9.20 13.08 -1.04
N VAL A 103 -9.86 11.96 -0.74
CA VAL A 103 -11.19 11.95 -0.12
C VAL A 103 -11.19 12.67 1.23
N PHE A 104 -10.14 12.47 2.03
CA PHE A 104 -9.99 13.11 3.33
C PHE A 104 -9.88 14.63 3.23
N PHE A 105 -8.99 15.13 2.36
CA PHE A 105 -8.76 16.56 2.19
C PHE A 105 -9.86 17.27 1.42
N ALA A 106 -10.44 16.65 0.39
CA ALA A 106 -11.52 17.24 -0.41
C ALA A 106 -12.77 17.53 0.42
N LYS A 107 -13.06 16.69 1.42
CA LYS A 107 -14.18 16.92 2.36
C LYS A 107 -13.96 18.07 3.35
N ARG A 108 -12.71 18.43 3.60
CA ARG A 108 -12.34 19.45 4.60
C ARG A 108 -11.96 20.80 4.00
N LYS A 109 -11.52 20.78 2.76
CA LYS A 109 -11.11 21.99 2.03
C LYS A 109 -11.91 22.08 0.73
N ASN A 110 -11.32 21.76 -0.39
CA ASN A 110 -11.95 21.68 -1.69
C ASN A 110 -11.20 20.69 -2.60
N ALA A 111 -11.81 20.32 -3.73
CA ALA A 111 -11.25 19.32 -4.64
C ALA A 111 -9.88 19.74 -5.23
N ASN A 112 -9.67 21.02 -5.52
CA ASN A 112 -8.42 21.49 -6.13
C ASN A 112 -7.25 21.42 -5.14
N MET A 113 -7.47 21.82 -3.88
CA MET A 113 -6.46 21.70 -2.82
C MET A 113 -6.14 20.23 -2.51
N ALA A 114 -7.16 19.38 -2.48
CA ALA A 114 -6.99 17.94 -2.29
C ALA A 114 -6.18 17.33 -3.45
N LEU A 115 -6.49 17.70 -4.69
CA LEU A 115 -5.75 17.28 -5.88
C LEU A 115 -4.27 17.67 -5.76
N LEU A 116 -3.99 18.94 -5.49
CA LEU A 116 -2.61 19.42 -5.36
C LEU A 116 -1.85 18.70 -4.24
N ALA A 117 -2.43 18.61 -3.05
CA ALA A 117 -1.80 17.94 -1.90
C ALA A 117 -1.51 16.46 -2.19
N THR A 118 -2.44 15.76 -2.84
CA THR A 118 -2.27 14.34 -3.18
C THR A 118 -1.22 14.14 -4.26
N LEU A 119 -1.19 15.00 -5.30
CA LEU A 119 -0.17 14.93 -6.35
C LEU A 119 1.23 15.23 -5.80
N LEU A 120 1.39 16.23 -4.94
CA LEU A 120 2.66 16.52 -4.27
C LEU A 120 3.13 15.34 -3.41
N SER A 121 2.22 14.70 -2.68
CA SER A 121 2.53 13.51 -1.88
C SER A 121 2.93 12.32 -2.77
N LEU A 122 2.18 12.06 -3.84
CA LEU A 122 2.41 10.95 -4.77
C LEU A 122 3.75 11.09 -5.52
N THR A 123 4.15 12.31 -5.87
CA THR A 123 5.40 12.59 -6.58
C THR A 123 6.59 12.83 -5.65
N ALA A 124 6.40 12.86 -4.34
CA ALA A 124 7.50 12.92 -3.38
C ALA A 124 8.40 11.69 -3.54
N PHE A 125 9.70 11.91 -3.72
CA PHE A 125 10.66 10.87 -4.11
C PHE A 125 10.58 9.61 -3.23
N GLU A 126 10.62 9.75 -1.91
CA GLU A 126 10.58 8.59 -1.00
C GLU A 126 9.22 7.88 -0.99
N VAL A 127 8.12 8.62 -1.11
CA VAL A 127 6.77 8.03 -1.17
C VAL A 127 6.60 7.23 -2.46
N HIS A 128 6.98 7.81 -3.59
CA HIS A 128 6.93 7.13 -4.88
C HIS A 128 7.84 5.91 -4.90
N ARG A 129 9.09 6.06 -4.46
CA ARG A 129 10.06 4.96 -4.36
C ARG A 129 9.55 3.81 -3.49
N ALA A 130 8.94 4.10 -2.34
CA ALA A 130 8.35 3.08 -1.47
C ALA A 130 7.17 2.35 -2.14
N GLY A 131 6.40 3.04 -2.97
CA GLY A 131 5.26 2.47 -3.67
C GLY A 131 5.63 1.55 -4.84
N ILE A 132 6.79 1.72 -5.47
CA ILE A 132 7.23 0.90 -6.61
C ILE A 132 8.21 -0.20 -6.22
N ASN A 133 8.58 -0.31 -4.94
CA ASN A 133 9.51 -1.31 -4.44
C ASN A 133 8.79 -2.44 -3.69
N CYS A 134 9.38 -3.64 -3.71
CA CYS A 134 8.92 -4.78 -2.91
C CYS A 134 9.36 -4.61 -1.44
N ARG A 135 8.64 -3.74 -0.71
CA ARG A 135 8.94 -3.44 0.71
C ARG A 135 7.66 -3.23 1.51
N VAL A 136 7.66 -3.75 2.73
CA VAL A 136 6.53 -3.62 3.66
C VAL A 136 6.22 -2.17 4.05
N ASP A 137 7.20 -1.27 3.90
CA ASP A 137 7.15 0.10 4.41
C ASP A 137 5.94 0.89 3.87
N MET A 138 5.63 0.75 2.56
CA MET A 138 4.50 1.46 1.96
C MET A 138 3.16 0.96 2.48
N VAL A 139 3.01 -0.35 2.61
CA VAL A 139 1.78 -0.97 3.15
C VAL A 139 1.57 -0.54 4.60
N ASN A 140 2.63 -0.58 5.42
CA ASN A 140 2.58 -0.12 6.81
C ASN A 140 2.20 1.37 6.90
N THR A 141 2.82 2.22 6.06
CA THR A 141 2.50 3.66 5.99
C THR A 141 1.04 3.89 5.61
N ALA A 142 0.52 3.16 4.63
CA ALA A 142 -0.88 3.28 4.22
C ALA A 142 -1.86 2.93 5.36
N PHE A 143 -1.57 1.89 6.14
CA PHE A 143 -2.36 1.55 7.32
C PHE A 143 -2.27 2.62 8.41
N MET A 144 -1.08 3.14 8.69
CA MET A 144 -0.88 4.20 9.68
C MET A 144 -1.64 5.49 9.28
N VAL A 145 -1.49 5.93 8.03
CA VAL A 145 -2.18 7.11 7.51
C VAL A 145 -3.70 6.90 7.50
N GLY A 146 -4.16 5.70 7.11
CA GLY A 146 -5.57 5.33 7.17
C GLY A 146 -6.13 5.39 8.60
N ALA A 147 -5.40 4.86 9.58
CA ALA A 147 -5.78 4.93 10.99
C ALA A 147 -5.85 6.37 11.49
N LEU A 148 -4.88 7.22 11.14
CA LEU A 148 -4.91 8.64 11.47
C LEU A 148 -6.12 9.37 10.85
N PHE A 149 -6.47 9.09 9.59
CA PHE A 149 -7.65 9.67 8.96
C PHE A 149 -8.95 9.24 9.65
N LEU A 150 -9.05 7.98 10.06
CA LEU A 150 -10.20 7.47 10.81
C LEU A 150 -10.28 8.10 12.21
N MET A 151 -9.15 8.22 12.91
CA MET A 151 -9.08 8.85 14.22
C MET A 151 -9.49 10.32 14.13
N PHE A 152 -8.99 11.07 13.16
CA PHE A 152 -9.36 12.46 12.93
C PHE A 152 -10.87 12.60 12.63
N ARG A 153 -11.39 11.73 11.78
CA ARG A 153 -12.82 11.72 11.46
C ARG A 153 -13.70 11.40 12.66
N TRP A 154 -13.25 10.52 13.52
CA TRP A 154 -13.92 10.20 14.78
C TRP A 154 -13.92 11.40 15.73
N TRP A 155 -12.77 12.04 15.93
CA TRP A 155 -12.62 13.25 16.74
C TRP A 155 -13.56 14.37 16.28
N GLU A 156 -13.60 14.66 14.99
CA GLU A 156 -14.47 15.69 14.41
C GLU A 156 -15.97 15.40 14.61
N ARG A 157 -16.37 14.16 14.77
CA ARG A 157 -17.76 13.77 14.99
C ARG A 157 -18.19 13.88 16.47
N GLY A 158 -17.31 14.23 17.37
CA GLY A 158 -17.59 14.35 18.81
C GLY A 158 -18.04 13.04 19.48
N LYS A 159 -17.79 11.88 18.87
CA LYS A 159 -18.14 10.58 19.44
C LYS A 159 -17.01 10.14 20.38
N HIS A 160 -17.29 10.17 21.68
CA HIS A 160 -16.33 9.78 22.74
C HIS A 160 -16.14 8.26 22.87
N THR A 161 -16.87 7.44 22.12
CA THR A 161 -16.68 5.99 22.10
C THR A 161 -16.35 5.51 20.70
N MET A 162 -15.17 4.92 20.54
CA MET A 162 -14.80 4.15 19.35
C MET A 162 -15.24 2.69 19.56
N PRO A 163 -16.32 2.22 18.94
CA PRO A 163 -16.90 0.92 19.26
C PRO A 163 -16.06 -0.29 18.80
N TRP A 164 -14.89 -0.05 18.21
CA TRP A 164 -14.06 -1.11 17.62
C TRP A 164 -12.55 -0.85 17.69
N LEU A 165 -12.09 -0.01 18.63
CA LEU A 165 -10.69 0.00 19.03
C LEU A 165 -10.47 -1.04 20.14
N PRO A 166 -9.71 -2.12 19.88
CA PRO A 166 -9.39 -3.12 20.89
C PRO A 166 -8.33 -2.64 21.92
N PHE A 167 -8.07 -1.34 22.02
CA PHE A 167 -7.01 -0.74 22.85
C PHE A 167 -7.54 0.20 23.93
N SER A 168 -8.72 -0.05 24.43
CA SER A 168 -9.14 0.56 25.71
C SER A 168 -8.94 -0.46 26.83
N ALA A 169 -7.71 -0.77 27.14
CA ALA A 169 -7.31 -1.41 28.40
C ALA A 169 -6.15 -0.65 28.97
#